data_983d7d5a5849f93f17de0bb88ad23dd7
#
_entry.id   983d7d5a5849f93f17de0bb88ad23dd7
#
_cell.length_a   1.000
_cell.length_b   1.000
_cell.length_c   1.000
_cell.angle_alpha   90.00
_cell.angle_beta   90.00
_cell.angle_gamma   90.00
#
_symmetry.space_group_name_H-M   'P 1'
#
loop_
_entity.id
_entity.type
_entity.pdbx_description
1 polymer ?
#
loop_
_entity_poly.entity_id
_entity_poly.type
_entity_poly.pdbx_seq_one_letter_code
_entity_poly.pdbx_strand_id
1 'polypeptide(L)'
;SAAAASPASPDALRLTYPPDGADLDLRGPLTAKARGGRGPWTFLLNGAPAAIARPQPEASLPNPGPGFAELTVVDADGASATAAIRLH
;
A
#
# COMPACT_ATOMS: atom_id res chain seq x y z
N SER A 1 -16.90 -19.96 1.34
CA SER A 1 -17.98 -19.28 1.93
C SER A 1 -18.41 -18.11 1.09
N ALA A 2 -19.67 -17.83 1.15
CA ALA A 2 -20.22 -16.72 0.42
C ALA A 2 -19.58 -15.40 0.82
N ALA A 3 -19.04 -15.33 2.00
CA ALA A 3 -18.39 -14.11 2.45
C ALA A 3 -17.24 -13.71 1.55
N ALA A 4 -16.57 -14.68 0.96
CA ALA A 4 -15.47 -14.39 0.06
C ALA A 4 -15.94 -13.69 -1.20
N ALA A 5 -17.19 -13.81 -1.55
CA ALA A 5 -17.73 -13.20 -2.74
C ALA A 5 -18.29 -11.81 -2.50
N SER A 6 -18.28 -11.34 -1.27
CA SER A 6 -18.80 -10.01 -0.96
C SER A 6 -18.00 -8.96 -1.68
N PRO A 7 -18.66 -8.02 -2.35
CA PRO A 7 -17.93 -6.91 -2.94
C PRO A 7 -17.25 -6.09 -1.85
N ALA A 8 -16.13 -5.51 -2.17
CA ALA A 8 -15.47 -4.61 -1.27
C ALA A 8 -16.39 -3.46 -0.96
N SER A 9 -16.55 -3.12 0.32
CA SER A 9 -17.30 -1.95 0.69
C SER A 9 -16.53 -0.70 0.27
N PRO A 10 -17.20 0.45 0.12
CA PRO A 10 -16.48 1.70 -0.16
C PRO A 10 -15.44 2.04 0.90
N ASP A 11 -15.60 1.49 2.12
CA ASP A 11 -14.69 1.74 3.22
C ASP A 11 -13.61 0.68 3.34
N ALA A 12 -13.58 -0.31 2.46
CA ALA A 12 -12.55 -1.34 2.51
C ALA A 12 -11.18 -0.73 2.19
N LEU A 13 -10.19 -1.17 2.92
CA LEU A 13 -8.82 -0.70 2.71
C LEU A 13 -8.32 -1.09 1.33
N ARG A 14 -7.75 -0.14 0.62
CA ARG A 14 -7.14 -0.39 -0.68
C ARG A 14 -6.02 0.60 -0.94
N LEU A 15 -5.04 0.17 -1.72
CA LEU A 15 -4.01 1.05 -2.23
C LEU A 15 -4.55 1.75 -3.48
N THR A 16 -4.46 3.08 -3.48
CA THR A 16 -4.91 3.87 -4.63
C THR A 16 -3.74 4.30 -5.50
N TYR A 17 -2.55 4.35 -4.95
CA TYR A 17 -1.34 4.65 -5.71
C TYR A 17 -0.13 4.10 -4.98
N PRO A 18 0.80 3.44 -5.66
CA PRO A 18 0.71 3.01 -7.05
C PRO A 18 -0.29 1.85 -7.20
N PRO A 19 -0.91 1.73 -8.37
CA PRO A 19 -1.80 0.59 -8.61
C PRO A 19 -1.01 -0.70 -8.75
N ASP A 20 -1.67 -1.80 -8.45
CA ASP A 20 -1.08 -3.12 -8.64
C ASP A 20 -0.70 -3.31 -10.11
N GLY A 21 0.49 -3.80 -10.35
CA GLY A 21 1.01 -3.98 -11.70
C GLY A 21 1.64 -2.74 -12.31
N ALA A 22 1.73 -1.64 -11.55
CA ALA A 22 2.29 -0.40 -12.08
C ALA A 22 3.77 -0.54 -12.42
N ASP A 23 4.17 0.19 -13.44
CA ASP A 23 5.53 0.24 -13.92
C ASP A 23 5.96 1.71 -13.81
N LEU A 24 6.88 2.02 -12.92
CA LEU A 24 7.20 3.38 -12.53
C LEU A 24 8.67 3.70 -12.75
N ASP A 25 8.92 4.89 -13.26
CA ASP A 25 10.27 5.44 -13.38
C ASP A 25 10.49 6.42 -12.23
N LEU A 26 10.99 5.91 -11.10
CA LEU A 26 11.16 6.70 -9.90
C LEU A 26 12.55 7.31 -9.83
N ARG A 27 12.58 8.59 -9.49
CA ARG A 27 13.84 9.31 -9.30
C ARG A 27 14.00 9.83 -7.88
N GLY A 28 13.06 9.51 -7.02
CA GLY A 28 13.06 9.96 -5.65
C GLY A 28 12.22 9.02 -4.80
N PRO A 29 11.71 9.49 -3.67
CA PRO A 29 10.91 8.65 -2.81
C PRO A 29 9.68 8.08 -3.51
N LEU A 30 9.26 6.91 -3.05
CA LEU A 30 8.03 6.30 -3.52
C LEU A 30 6.87 6.85 -2.71
N THR A 31 5.92 7.49 -3.39
CA THR A 31 4.70 7.95 -2.73
C THR A 31 3.69 6.81 -2.70
N ALA A 32 3.13 6.54 -1.54
CA ALA A 32 2.09 5.54 -1.39
C ALA A 32 0.84 6.20 -0.87
N LYS A 33 -0.30 5.86 -1.45
CA LYS A 33 -1.61 6.37 -1.03
C LYS A 33 -2.59 5.23 -0.91
N ALA A 34 -3.38 5.28 0.13
CA ALA A 34 -4.41 4.30 0.40
C ALA A 34 -5.73 4.99 0.68
N ARG A 35 -6.80 4.23 0.66
CA ARG A 35 -8.12 4.68 1.07
C ARG A 35 -8.81 3.59 1.85
N GLY A 36 -9.74 3.99 2.69
CA GLY A 36 -10.51 3.06 3.48
C GLY A 36 -9.76 2.57 4.69
N GLY A 37 -10.37 1.64 5.39
CA GLY A 37 -9.83 1.14 6.62
C GLY A 37 -9.90 2.17 7.73
N ARG A 38 -9.15 1.92 8.79
CA ARG A 38 -9.13 2.77 9.95
C ARG A 38 -7.70 3.03 10.38
N GLY A 39 -7.38 4.30 10.60
CA GLY A 39 -6.03 4.69 11.04
C GLY A 39 -5.71 4.22 12.44
N PRO A 40 -4.46 4.18 12.80
CA PRO A 40 -3.33 4.53 11.94
C PRO A 40 -3.01 3.48 10.89
N TRP A 41 -2.34 3.91 9.84
CA TRP A 41 -1.93 3.02 8.74
C TRP A 41 -0.43 2.82 8.75
N THR A 42 0.00 1.58 8.51
CA THR A 42 1.42 1.23 8.38
C THR A 42 1.70 0.76 6.96
N PHE A 43 2.73 1.29 6.36
CA PHE A 43 3.14 0.90 5.01
C PHE A 43 4.40 0.05 5.08
N LEU A 44 4.39 -1.07 4.38
CA LEU A 44 5.52 -1.97 4.30
C LEU A 44 6.03 -2.01 2.86
N LEU A 45 7.32 -2.05 2.71
CA LEU A 45 7.95 -2.16 1.41
C LEU A 45 8.81 -3.41 1.41
N ASN A 46 8.49 -4.34 0.52
CA ASN A 46 9.13 -5.66 0.46
C ASN A 46 9.10 -6.38 1.81
N GLY A 47 7.98 -6.26 2.51
CA GLY A 47 7.78 -6.93 3.78
C GLY A 47 8.38 -6.24 4.99
N ALA A 48 9.08 -5.13 4.82
CA ALA A 48 9.67 -4.40 5.93
C ALA A 48 8.91 -3.10 6.19
N PRO A 49 8.62 -2.78 7.45
CA PRO A 49 7.95 -1.52 7.77
C PRO A 49 8.75 -0.33 7.26
N ALA A 50 8.10 0.57 6.54
CA ALA A 50 8.73 1.74 5.96
C ALA A 50 8.11 3.04 6.48
N ALA A 51 6.82 3.02 6.81
CA ALA A 51 6.16 4.14 7.46
C ALA A 51 5.16 3.57 8.45
N ILE A 52 5.37 3.82 9.72
CA ILE A 52 4.65 3.14 10.79
C ILE A 52 3.65 4.08 11.44
N ALA A 53 2.43 3.57 11.64
CA ALA A 53 1.38 4.25 12.40
C ALA A 53 1.13 5.68 11.90
N ARG A 54 0.92 5.82 10.61
CA ARG A 54 0.66 7.12 10.00
C ARG A 54 -0.76 7.59 10.31
N PRO A 55 -0.93 8.87 10.67
CA PRO A 55 -2.28 9.40 10.94
C PRO A 55 -3.10 9.60 9.66
N GLN A 56 -2.45 9.65 8.51
CA GLN A 56 -3.11 9.77 7.22
C GLN A 56 -2.77 8.55 6.37
N PRO A 57 -3.66 8.14 5.46
CA PRO A 57 -3.42 6.95 4.65
C PRO A 57 -2.53 7.24 3.45
N GLU A 58 -1.43 7.90 3.70
CA GLU A 58 -0.43 8.18 2.67
C GLU A 58 0.94 8.35 3.31
N ALA A 59 1.97 8.04 2.57
CA ALA A 59 3.33 8.15 3.07
C ALA A 59 4.31 8.27 1.91
N SER A 60 5.45 8.90 2.20
CA SER A 60 6.59 8.93 1.31
C SER A 60 7.58 7.90 1.82
N LEU A 61 7.91 6.93 0.98
CA LEU A 61 8.74 5.80 1.36
C LEU A 61 10.09 5.88 0.67
N PRO A 62 11.14 5.30 1.26
CA PRO A 62 12.43 5.24 0.60
C PRO A 62 12.32 4.51 -0.74
N ASN A 63 13.01 5.01 -1.76
CA ASN A 63 13.09 4.32 -3.04
C ASN A 63 13.91 3.04 -2.86
N PRO A 64 13.33 1.85 -3.13
CA PRO A 64 14.07 0.59 -2.94
C PRO A 64 15.05 0.28 -4.06
N GLY A 65 15.12 1.12 -5.08
CA GLY A 65 15.94 0.86 -6.24
C GLY A 65 15.17 0.15 -7.35
N PRO A 66 15.80 -0.04 -8.51
CA PRO A 66 15.12 -0.66 -9.65
C PRO A 66 14.81 -2.13 -9.40
N GLY A 67 13.76 -2.61 -10.04
CA GLY A 67 13.32 -3.98 -9.94
C GLY A 67 11.90 -4.10 -9.43
N PHE A 68 11.51 -5.30 -9.09
CA PHE A 68 10.18 -5.54 -8.54
C PHE A 68 10.14 -5.17 -7.06
N ALA A 69 9.01 -4.63 -6.65
CA ALA A 69 8.77 -4.28 -5.25
C ALA A 69 7.33 -4.60 -4.89
N GLU A 70 7.12 -4.92 -3.63
CA GLU A 70 5.79 -5.18 -3.09
C GLU A 70 5.49 -4.13 -2.04
N LEU A 71 4.39 -3.43 -2.22
CA LEU A 71 3.93 -2.42 -1.29
C LEU A 71 2.68 -2.92 -0.59
N THR A 72 2.67 -2.86 0.74
CA THR A 72 1.54 -3.29 1.54
C THR A 72 1.15 -2.18 2.49
N VAL A 73 -0.14 -1.99 2.69
CA VAL A 73 -0.66 -1.11 3.73
C VAL A 73 -1.50 -1.95 4.68
N VAL A 74 -1.34 -1.69 5.96
CA VAL A 74 -2.10 -2.36 7.02
C VAL A 74 -2.75 -1.29 7.88
N ASP A 75 -4.04 -1.45 8.17
CA ASP A 75 -4.75 -0.51 9.01
C ASP A 75 -4.77 -0.94 10.47
N ALA A 76 -5.46 -0.16 11.30
CA ALA A 76 -5.53 -0.42 12.75
C ALA A 76 -6.24 -1.72 13.09
N ASP A 77 -7.10 -2.20 12.23
CA ASP A 77 -7.87 -3.42 12.45
C ASP A 77 -7.18 -4.66 11.87
N GLY A 78 -6.01 -4.50 11.28
CA GLY A 78 -5.28 -5.61 10.69
C GLY A 78 -5.66 -5.91 9.25
N ALA A 79 -6.55 -5.14 8.65
CA ALA A 79 -6.83 -5.28 7.23
C ALA A 79 -5.61 -4.85 6.43
N SER A 80 -5.40 -5.45 5.27
CA SER A 80 -4.24 -5.13 4.46
C SER A 80 -4.60 -5.09 2.98
N ALA A 81 -3.78 -4.37 2.23
CA ALA A 81 -3.87 -4.33 0.77
C ALA A 81 -2.45 -4.28 0.23
N THR A 82 -2.23 -4.95 -0.89
CA THR A 82 -0.89 -5.11 -1.45
C THR A 82 -0.91 -4.76 -2.93
N ALA A 83 0.17 -4.15 -3.40
CA ALA A 83 0.40 -3.89 -4.81
C ALA A 83 1.80 -4.35 -5.19
N ALA A 84 1.89 -5.11 -6.27
CA ALA A 84 3.16 -5.49 -6.86
C ALA A 84 3.47 -4.49 -7.96
N ILE A 85 4.66 -3.90 -7.92
CA ILE A 85 5.05 -2.85 -8.84
C ILE A 85 6.44 -3.14 -9.38
N ARG A 86 6.78 -2.47 -10.46
CA ARG A 86 8.11 -2.55 -11.04
C ARG A 86 8.70 -1.16 -11.14
N LEU A 87 9.92 -1.01 -10.64
CA LEU A 87 10.62 0.27 -10.62
C LEU A 87 11.79 0.26 -11.60
N HIS A 88 12.01 1.37 -12.25
CA HIS A 88 13.12 1.55 -13.17
C HIS A 88 14.09 2.60 -12.70
#